data_9e528cc535ce9e82f805e1e0e99cc762
#
_entry.id   9e528cc535ce9e82f805e1e0e99cc762
#
_cell.length_a   1.000
_cell.length_b   1.000
_cell.length_c   1.000
_cell.angle_alpha   90.00
_cell.angle_beta   90.00
_cell.angle_gamma   90.00
#
_symmetry.space_group_name_H-M   'P 1'
#
loop_
_entity.id
_entity.type
_entity.pdbx_description
1 polymer ?
#
loop_
_entity_poly.entity_id
_entity_poly.type
_entity_poly.pdbx_seq_one_letter_code
_entity_poly.pdbx_strand_id
1 'polypeptide(L)'
;MSLSGVALVTGAGGAIGRAVVLGYARHGVTRIAGLDLDSNCLQETASTLASSYPGVQFLPIVADLASEEQVAEAIARVVAEYGAIHYAANNAGIGRPYGLTHETDTADFDRVMSVNVKGVFLCEKYELQQMVKQDARRVNPLVPSALERGSIVNTASTLGLRAMPSLSAYNTSKHAVLGLTRTDAVDYAQRGIRVNAVCPGFVDTPLLLESTKRALACTIARIPQARLASPDEVADTICFLSGGTASHINGVALPVDGGFTVT
;
A
#
# COMPACT_ATOMS: atom_id res chain seq x y z
N MET A 1 -15.35 -12.09 4.38
CA MET A 1 -13.90 -12.50 4.36
C MET A 1 -13.39 -12.26 5.77
N SER A 2 -12.69 -13.24 6.37
CA SER A 2 -12.07 -13.04 7.70
C SER A 2 -10.56 -13.14 7.54
N LEU A 3 -9.85 -12.14 8.03
CA LEU A 3 -8.39 -12.10 8.09
C LEU A 3 -7.93 -12.39 9.52
N SER A 4 -6.87 -13.13 9.66
CA SER A 4 -6.28 -13.42 10.98
C SER A 4 -4.77 -13.27 10.91
N GLY A 5 -4.17 -12.73 11.95
CA GLY A 5 -2.72 -12.55 12.02
C GLY A 5 -2.32 -11.11 12.29
N VAL A 6 -1.15 -10.72 11.80
CA VAL A 6 -0.54 -9.40 11.99
C VAL A 6 -0.51 -8.66 10.67
N ALA A 7 -0.96 -7.41 10.65
CA ALA A 7 -0.86 -6.52 9.51
C ALA A 7 0.15 -5.39 9.77
N LEU A 8 0.83 -4.99 8.70
CA LEU A 8 1.70 -3.82 8.64
C LEU A 8 1.19 -2.89 7.54
N VAL A 9 1.09 -1.60 7.83
CA VAL A 9 0.65 -0.58 6.87
C VAL A 9 1.64 0.58 6.86
N THR A 10 2.22 0.90 5.71
CA THR A 10 3.04 2.10 5.56
C THR A 10 2.20 3.28 5.04
N GLY A 11 2.55 4.51 5.44
CA GLY A 11 1.71 5.68 5.19
C GLY A 11 0.38 5.61 5.95
N ALA A 12 0.39 5.00 7.14
CA ALA A 12 -0.80 4.70 7.93
C ALA A 12 -1.53 5.95 8.47
N GLY A 13 -0.85 7.10 8.50
CA GLY A 13 -1.45 8.39 8.84
C GLY A 13 -2.21 9.06 7.70
N GLY A 14 -1.89 8.70 6.44
CA GLY A 14 -2.58 9.22 5.25
C GLY A 14 -4.00 8.67 5.09
N ALA A 15 -4.81 9.30 4.24
CA ALA A 15 -6.22 8.93 4.07
C ALA A 15 -6.41 7.46 3.64
N ILE A 16 -5.66 7.00 2.61
CA ILE A 16 -5.74 5.62 2.15
C ILE A 16 -5.18 4.67 3.22
N GLY A 17 -4.00 4.98 3.80
CA GLY A 17 -3.37 4.13 4.82
C GLY A 17 -4.24 3.96 6.06
N ARG A 18 -4.88 5.03 6.54
CA ARG A 18 -5.87 4.99 7.62
C ARG A 18 -7.05 4.09 7.27
N ALA A 19 -7.59 4.23 6.06
CA ALA A 19 -8.67 3.36 5.58
C ALA A 19 -8.23 1.89 5.52
N VAL A 20 -6.98 1.60 5.15
CA VAL A 20 -6.42 0.24 5.16
C VAL A 20 -6.31 -0.32 6.57
N VAL A 21 -5.83 0.48 7.54
CA VAL A 21 -5.79 0.08 8.96
C VAL A 21 -7.20 -0.29 9.46
N LEU A 22 -8.19 0.57 9.21
CA LEU A 22 -9.58 0.30 9.57
C LEU A 22 -10.16 -0.88 8.80
N GLY A 23 -9.82 -1.04 7.53
CA GLY A 23 -10.21 -2.17 6.69
C GLY A 23 -9.69 -3.50 7.24
N TYR A 24 -8.43 -3.58 7.62
CA TYR A 24 -7.88 -4.78 8.27
C TYR A 24 -8.62 -5.11 9.59
N ALA A 25 -8.87 -4.10 10.43
CA ALA A 25 -9.65 -4.29 11.65
C ALA A 25 -11.08 -4.80 11.38
N ARG A 26 -11.77 -4.19 10.41
CA ARG A 26 -13.12 -4.59 9.97
C ARG A 26 -13.16 -6.04 9.50
N HIS A 27 -12.08 -6.53 8.90
CA HIS A 27 -11.95 -7.91 8.42
C HIS A 27 -11.39 -8.88 9.46
N GLY A 28 -11.17 -8.45 10.71
CA GLY A 28 -10.83 -9.33 11.83
C GLY A 28 -9.36 -9.39 12.23
N VAL A 29 -8.50 -8.55 11.65
CA VAL A 29 -7.12 -8.40 12.11
C VAL A 29 -7.11 -7.64 13.44
N THR A 30 -6.52 -8.24 14.47
CA THR A 30 -6.50 -7.68 15.83
C THR A 30 -5.14 -7.09 16.24
N ARG A 31 -4.10 -7.26 15.41
CA ARG A 31 -2.76 -6.73 15.65
C ARG A 31 -2.29 -6.02 14.38
N ILE A 32 -2.19 -4.70 14.45
CA ILE A 32 -1.86 -3.86 13.29
C ILE A 32 -0.71 -2.93 13.67
N ALA A 33 0.34 -2.89 12.86
CA ALA A 33 1.39 -1.88 12.95
C ALA A 33 1.17 -0.83 11.85
N GLY A 34 1.33 0.44 12.19
CA GLY A 34 1.25 1.54 11.25
C GLY A 34 2.53 2.35 11.23
N LEU A 35 3.14 2.50 10.06
CA LEU A 35 4.32 3.32 9.83
C LEU A 35 3.94 4.60 9.11
N ASP A 36 4.43 5.74 9.59
CA ASP A 36 4.33 7.03 8.91
C ASP A 36 5.47 7.96 9.36
N LEU A 37 5.74 8.97 8.58
CA LEU A 37 6.69 10.04 8.96
C LEU A 37 6.06 11.02 9.96
N ASP A 38 4.74 11.21 9.92
CA ASP A 38 3.99 12.15 10.75
C ASP A 38 3.35 11.46 11.97
N SER A 39 3.90 11.74 13.14
CA SER A 39 3.41 11.21 14.42
C SER A 39 1.96 11.64 14.73
N ASN A 40 1.56 12.87 14.35
CA ASN A 40 0.23 13.37 14.63
C ASN A 40 -0.81 12.62 13.81
N CYS A 41 -0.54 12.39 12.52
CA CYS A 41 -1.40 11.61 11.64
C CYS A 41 -1.52 10.15 12.09
N LEU A 42 -0.44 9.55 12.62
CA LEU A 42 -0.48 8.22 13.26
C LEU A 42 -1.37 8.21 14.51
N GLN A 43 -1.28 9.25 15.35
CA GLN A 43 -2.10 9.36 16.56
C GLN A 43 -3.59 9.51 16.23
N GLU A 44 -3.94 10.25 15.17
CA GLU A 44 -5.32 10.33 14.68
C GLU A 44 -5.83 8.96 14.22
N THR A 45 -4.99 8.20 13.50
CA THR A 45 -5.33 6.83 13.09
C THR A 45 -5.53 5.92 14.29
N ALA A 46 -4.65 6.00 15.29
CA ALA A 46 -4.77 5.24 16.54
C ALA A 46 -6.09 5.56 17.28
N SER A 47 -6.42 6.85 17.40
CA SER A 47 -7.63 7.31 18.07
C SER A 47 -8.91 6.84 17.35
N THR A 48 -8.91 6.95 16.02
CA THR A 48 -10.04 6.49 15.19
C THR A 48 -10.22 4.97 15.31
N LEU A 49 -9.12 4.21 15.25
CA LEU A 49 -9.15 2.76 15.39
C LEU A 49 -9.66 2.33 16.77
N ALA A 50 -9.13 2.92 17.83
CA ALA A 50 -9.54 2.61 19.20
C ALA A 50 -11.03 2.87 19.45
N SER A 51 -11.58 3.92 18.86
CA SER A 51 -13.01 4.26 18.95
C SER A 51 -13.89 3.27 18.19
N SER A 52 -13.45 2.83 17.00
CA SER A 52 -14.26 1.98 16.11
C SER A 52 -14.06 0.48 16.38
N TYR A 53 -12.88 0.08 16.84
CA TYR A 53 -12.46 -1.31 17.06
C TYR A 53 -11.65 -1.46 18.36
N PRO A 54 -12.26 -1.31 19.54
CA PRO A 54 -11.55 -1.24 20.82
C PRO A 54 -10.75 -2.50 21.19
N GLY A 55 -10.99 -3.63 20.50
CA GLY A 55 -10.25 -4.89 20.71
C GLY A 55 -8.99 -5.03 19.82
N VAL A 56 -8.70 -4.05 18.96
CA VAL A 56 -7.55 -4.10 18.06
C VAL A 56 -6.35 -3.39 18.69
N GLN A 57 -5.22 -4.08 18.73
CA GLN A 57 -3.94 -3.53 19.14
C GLN A 57 -3.32 -2.77 17.95
N PHE A 58 -2.93 -1.53 18.17
CA PHE A 58 -2.26 -0.71 17.17
C PHE A 58 -0.89 -0.30 17.65
N LEU A 59 0.15 -0.56 16.84
CA LEU A 59 1.53 -0.17 17.11
C LEU A 59 1.91 0.97 16.14
N PRO A 60 1.82 2.24 16.56
CA PRO A 60 2.30 3.35 15.75
C PRO A 60 3.83 3.42 15.78
N ILE A 61 4.46 3.56 14.62
CA ILE A 61 5.91 3.70 14.47
C ILE A 61 6.21 4.86 13.54
N VAL A 62 6.94 5.85 14.05
CA VAL A 62 7.44 6.95 13.21
C VAL A 62 8.69 6.47 12.50
N ALA A 63 8.70 6.53 11.17
CA ALA A 63 9.84 6.12 10.35
C ALA A 63 9.86 6.85 9.00
N ASP A 64 11.05 7.26 8.58
CA ASP A 64 11.31 7.72 7.21
C ASP A 64 11.64 6.50 6.33
N LEU A 65 10.80 6.20 5.36
CA LEU A 65 11.01 5.06 4.46
C LEU A 65 12.18 5.28 3.49
N ALA A 66 12.70 6.49 3.34
CA ALA A 66 13.93 6.73 2.58
C ALA A 66 15.19 6.28 3.33
N SER A 67 15.09 6.08 4.67
CA SER A 67 16.17 5.58 5.55
C SER A 67 16.07 4.08 5.74
N GLU A 68 17.08 3.35 5.24
CA GLU A 68 17.14 1.89 5.41
C GLU A 68 17.22 1.48 6.88
N GLU A 69 17.97 2.21 7.69
CA GLU A 69 18.12 1.95 9.13
C GLU A 69 16.76 2.05 9.85
N GLN A 70 15.99 3.12 9.61
CA GLN A 70 14.68 3.31 10.24
C GLN A 70 13.67 2.27 9.78
N VAL A 71 13.68 1.87 8.51
CA VAL A 71 12.82 0.77 8.01
C VAL A 71 13.18 -0.54 8.68
N ALA A 72 14.47 -0.88 8.77
CA ALA A 72 14.94 -2.12 9.42
C ALA A 72 14.52 -2.15 10.89
N GLU A 73 14.72 -1.06 11.62
CA GLU A 73 14.32 -0.94 13.04
C GLU A 73 12.80 -1.02 13.21
N ALA A 74 12.03 -0.37 12.34
CA ALA A 74 10.58 -0.41 12.38
C ALA A 74 10.05 -1.84 12.19
N ILE A 75 10.54 -2.57 11.19
CA ILE A 75 10.16 -3.96 10.94
C ILE A 75 10.57 -4.86 12.10
N ALA A 76 11.80 -4.71 12.62
CA ALA A 76 12.27 -5.46 13.79
C ALA A 76 11.38 -5.20 15.01
N ARG A 77 10.92 -3.98 15.24
CA ARG A 77 10.00 -3.63 16.33
C ARG A 77 8.63 -4.30 16.15
N VAL A 78 8.08 -4.35 14.93
CA VAL A 78 6.83 -5.07 14.66
C VAL A 78 6.98 -6.56 14.99
N VAL A 79 8.09 -7.17 14.58
CA VAL A 79 8.37 -8.58 14.83
C VAL A 79 8.59 -8.86 16.32
N ALA A 80 9.27 -7.97 17.03
CA ALA A 80 9.48 -8.11 18.49
C ALA A 80 8.15 -8.03 19.25
N GLU A 81 7.23 -7.15 18.84
CA GLU A 81 5.94 -6.96 19.53
C GLU A 81 4.92 -8.03 19.16
N TYR A 82 4.82 -8.41 17.87
CA TYR A 82 3.73 -9.25 17.37
C TYR A 82 4.17 -10.64 16.89
N GLY A 83 5.47 -10.90 16.78
CA GLY A 83 6.06 -12.18 16.42
C GLY A 83 6.06 -12.50 14.92
N ALA A 84 5.29 -11.78 14.09
CA ALA A 84 5.15 -12.08 12.68
C ALA A 84 4.63 -10.87 11.89
N ILE A 85 4.72 -10.95 10.53
CA ILE A 85 4.03 -10.07 9.59
C ILE A 85 3.34 -10.99 8.58
N HIS A 86 2.01 -11.00 8.57
CA HIS A 86 1.24 -11.85 7.66
C HIS A 86 0.69 -11.07 6.46
N TYR A 87 0.39 -9.80 6.69
CA TYR A 87 -0.11 -8.89 5.68
C TYR A 87 0.71 -7.61 5.70
N ALA A 88 1.26 -7.20 4.57
CA ALA A 88 1.92 -5.93 4.42
C ALA A 88 1.23 -5.11 3.34
N ALA A 89 0.85 -3.87 3.66
CA ALA A 89 0.32 -2.89 2.73
C ALA A 89 1.32 -1.74 2.58
N ASN A 90 2.12 -1.78 1.53
CA ASN A 90 3.09 -0.75 1.20
C ASN A 90 2.38 0.40 0.48
N ASN A 91 1.74 1.27 1.29
CA ASN A 91 0.88 2.33 0.79
C ASN A 91 1.56 3.71 0.81
N ALA A 92 2.64 3.90 1.57
CA ALA A 92 3.33 5.19 1.62
C ALA A 92 3.80 5.65 0.24
N GLY A 93 3.68 6.94 0.01
CA GLY A 93 4.15 7.56 -1.22
C GLY A 93 3.88 9.05 -1.25
N ILE A 94 4.69 9.75 -2.00
CA ILE A 94 4.55 11.19 -2.22
C ILE A 94 4.19 11.48 -3.67
N GLY A 95 3.42 12.52 -3.85
CA GLY A 95 3.23 13.14 -5.15
C GLY A 95 4.42 14.05 -5.49
N ARG A 96 4.34 14.83 -6.60
CA ARG A 96 5.40 15.71 -7.02
C ARG A 96 5.04 16.97 -7.75
N PRO A 97 5.93 17.95 -7.84
CA PRO A 97 5.67 19.11 -8.71
C PRO A 97 5.31 18.68 -10.13
N TYR A 98 4.42 19.44 -10.75
CA TYR A 98 4.12 19.31 -12.16
C TYR A 98 5.17 20.08 -12.95
N GLY A 99 5.72 19.45 -13.99
CA GLY A 99 6.70 20.08 -14.87
C GLY A 99 7.10 19.15 -16.02
N LEU A 100 7.51 19.72 -17.13
CA LEU A 100 8.10 18.94 -18.21
C LEU A 100 9.44 18.37 -17.74
N THR A 101 9.90 17.28 -18.33
CA THR A 101 11.10 16.56 -17.86
C THR A 101 12.33 17.45 -17.81
N HIS A 102 12.51 18.34 -18.79
CA HIS A 102 13.66 19.26 -18.84
C HIS A 102 13.56 20.43 -17.85
N GLU A 103 12.40 20.62 -17.22
CA GLU A 103 12.14 21.64 -16.20
C GLU A 103 12.11 21.05 -14.78
N THR A 104 12.10 19.72 -14.67
CA THR A 104 12.00 19.04 -13.36
C THR A 104 13.36 19.12 -12.66
N ASP A 105 13.36 19.61 -11.42
CA ASP A 105 14.56 19.59 -10.58
C ASP A 105 14.95 18.12 -10.27
N THR A 106 16.26 17.82 -10.41
CA THR A 106 16.78 16.50 -10.09
C THR A 106 16.55 16.12 -8.63
N ALA A 107 16.62 17.07 -7.71
CA ALA A 107 16.34 16.83 -6.29
C ALA A 107 14.88 16.39 -6.05
N ASP A 108 13.92 16.96 -6.79
CA ASP A 108 12.52 16.51 -6.73
C ASP A 108 12.35 15.10 -7.31
N PHE A 109 13.03 14.80 -8.41
CA PHE A 109 13.05 13.45 -8.97
C PHE A 109 13.61 12.44 -7.96
N ASP A 110 14.79 12.73 -7.39
CA ASP A 110 15.45 11.86 -6.41
C ASP A 110 14.60 11.65 -5.15
N ARG A 111 13.95 12.70 -4.68
CA ARG A 111 13.04 12.61 -3.53
C ARG A 111 11.86 11.68 -3.81
N VAL A 112 11.23 11.78 -4.98
CA VAL A 112 10.13 10.90 -5.37
C VAL A 112 10.61 9.46 -5.49
N MET A 113 11.76 9.22 -6.12
CA MET A 113 12.33 7.88 -6.29
C MET A 113 12.75 7.28 -4.95
N SER A 114 13.31 8.08 -4.06
CA SER A 114 13.76 7.61 -2.74
C SER A 114 12.58 7.14 -1.86
N VAL A 115 11.46 7.84 -1.88
CA VAL A 115 10.27 7.45 -1.09
C VAL A 115 9.45 6.36 -1.82
N ASN A 116 9.07 6.62 -3.09
CA ASN A 116 8.08 5.78 -3.78
C ASN A 116 8.66 4.46 -4.31
N VAL A 117 9.97 4.39 -4.53
CA VAL A 117 10.63 3.20 -5.09
C VAL A 117 11.54 2.55 -4.06
N LYS A 118 12.59 3.28 -3.62
CA LYS A 118 13.53 2.75 -2.63
C LYS A 118 12.82 2.41 -1.33
N GLY A 119 11.89 3.26 -0.85
CA GLY A 119 11.11 3.02 0.36
C GLY A 119 10.27 1.74 0.28
N VAL A 120 9.57 1.51 -0.83
CA VAL A 120 8.82 0.26 -1.06
C VAL A 120 9.78 -0.94 -1.10
N PHE A 121 10.88 -0.84 -1.83
CA PHE A 121 11.91 -1.88 -1.89
C PHE A 121 12.46 -2.23 -0.49
N LEU A 122 12.76 -1.23 0.34
CA LEU A 122 13.27 -1.44 1.70
C LEU A 122 12.22 -2.14 2.58
N CYS A 123 10.97 -1.72 2.50
CA CYS A 123 9.88 -2.39 3.22
C CYS A 123 9.78 -3.85 2.79
N GLU A 124 9.64 -4.15 1.49
CA GLU A 124 9.57 -5.51 0.96
C GLU A 124 10.80 -6.34 1.37
N LYS A 125 12.01 -5.77 1.28
CA LYS A 125 13.24 -6.45 1.70
C LYS A 125 13.14 -7.02 3.11
N TYR A 126 12.73 -6.22 4.08
CA TYR A 126 12.66 -6.64 5.48
C TYR A 126 11.39 -7.44 5.81
N GLU A 127 10.28 -7.15 5.16
CA GLU A 127 9.05 -7.94 5.23
C GLU A 127 9.29 -9.38 4.72
N LEU A 128 9.89 -9.51 3.54
CA LEU A 128 10.23 -10.79 2.93
C LEU A 128 11.25 -11.57 3.78
N GLN A 129 12.28 -10.89 4.35
CA GLN A 129 13.21 -11.51 5.29
C GLN A 129 12.52 -12.10 6.51
N GLN A 130 11.45 -11.49 6.98
CA GLN A 130 10.63 -12.03 8.07
C GLN A 130 9.69 -13.12 7.57
N MET A 131 8.96 -12.89 6.49
CA MET A 131 7.95 -13.83 5.99
C MET A 131 8.52 -15.18 5.60
N VAL A 132 9.73 -15.25 5.04
CA VAL A 132 10.36 -16.54 4.68
C VAL A 132 10.71 -17.40 5.89
N LYS A 133 10.81 -16.83 7.08
CA LYS A 133 11.11 -17.53 8.34
C LYS A 133 9.85 -18.00 9.08
N GLN A 134 8.67 -17.49 8.72
CA GLN A 134 7.41 -17.81 9.38
C GLN A 134 6.88 -19.17 8.93
N ASP A 135 6.08 -19.80 9.78
CA ASP A 135 5.33 -20.99 9.39
C ASP A 135 4.23 -20.65 8.38
N ALA A 136 4.10 -21.52 7.39
CA ALA A 136 3.01 -21.40 6.44
C ALA A 136 1.70 -21.83 7.11
N ARG A 137 0.64 -21.06 6.87
CA ARG A 137 -0.69 -21.30 7.43
C ARG A 137 -1.73 -21.45 6.33
N ARG A 138 -2.77 -22.21 6.62
CA ARG A 138 -3.91 -22.35 5.69
C ARG A 138 -4.69 -21.04 5.70
N VAL A 139 -4.79 -20.39 4.53
CA VAL A 139 -5.47 -19.10 4.39
C VAL A 139 -6.84 -19.22 3.72
N ASN A 140 -7.09 -20.33 3.01
CA ASN A 140 -8.37 -20.60 2.34
C ASN A 140 -8.94 -21.95 2.81
N PRO A 141 -10.05 -21.96 3.56
CA PRO A 141 -10.64 -23.22 4.06
C PRO A 141 -11.16 -24.13 2.94
N LEU A 142 -11.51 -23.56 1.77
CA LEU A 142 -12.01 -24.30 0.61
C LEU A 142 -10.87 -24.90 -0.25
N VAL A 143 -9.63 -24.43 -0.04
CA VAL A 143 -8.44 -24.89 -0.77
C VAL A 143 -7.37 -25.33 0.23
N PRO A 144 -7.37 -26.62 0.64
CA PRO A 144 -6.45 -27.11 1.67
C PRO A 144 -4.97 -26.95 1.33
N SER A 145 -4.63 -26.92 0.05
CA SER A 145 -3.26 -26.69 -0.46
C SER A 145 -2.83 -25.22 -0.45
N ALA A 146 -3.75 -24.27 -0.19
CA ALA A 146 -3.41 -22.84 -0.10
C ALA A 146 -2.73 -22.54 1.24
N LEU A 147 -1.44 -22.85 1.31
CA LEU A 147 -0.55 -22.53 2.43
C LEU A 147 0.22 -21.25 2.11
N GLU A 148 0.18 -20.29 3.05
CA GLU A 148 0.76 -18.97 2.85
C GLU A 148 1.55 -18.52 4.09
N ARG A 149 2.74 -17.95 3.87
CA ARG A 149 3.54 -17.29 4.91
C ARG A 149 3.23 -15.81 5.03
N GLY A 150 2.90 -15.17 3.91
CA GLY A 150 2.58 -13.75 3.89
C GLY A 150 1.97 -13.29 2.56
N SER A 151 1.34 -12.11 2.61
CA SER A 151 0.83 -11.41 1.45
C SER A 151 1.22 -9.94 1.51
N ILE A 152 1.85 -9.45 0.45
CA ILE A 152 2.24 -8.05 0.28
C ILE A 152 1.36 -7.42 -0.79
N VAL A 153 0.86 -6.22 -0.50
CA VAL A 153 0.11 -5.42 -1.47
C VAL A 153 0.73 -4.02 -1.57
N ASN A 154 1.27 -3.71 -2.72
CA ASN A 154 1.88 -2.42 -3.02
C ASN A 154 0.85 -1.44 -3.58
N THR A 155 0.83 -0.22 -3.10
CA THR A 155 0.03 0.85 -3.69
C THR A 155 0.82 1.54 -4.80
N ALA A 156 0.59 1.08 -6.05
CA ALA A 156 1.10 1.74 -7.24
C ALA A 156 0.21 2.96 -7.60
N SER A 157 -0.29 3.02 -8.81
CA SER A 157 -1.23 4.02 -9.35
C SER A 157 -1.68 3.56 -10.73
N THR A 158 -2.80 4.08 -11.24
CA THR A 158 -3.09 4.05 -12.68
C THR A 158 -1.94 4.64 -13.51
N LEU A 159 -1.15 5.54 -12.91
CA LEU A 159 0.05 6.12 -13.53
C LEU A 159 1.27 5.19 -13.48
N GLY A 160 1.13 3.97 -13.00
CA GLY A 160 2.05 2.85 -13.24
C GLY A 160 1.65 2.00 -14.44
N LEU A 161 0.41 2.17 -14.96
CA LEU A 161 -0.14 1.47 -16.12
C LEU A 161 -0.19 2.35 -17.37
N ARG A 162 -0.30 3.66 -17.18
CA ARG A 162 -0.33 4.69 -18.23
C ARG A 162 0.41 5.93 -17.75
N ALA A 163 0.59 6.91 -18.61
CA ALA A 163 1.22 8.18 -18.22
C ALA A 163 0.21 9.33 -18.21
N MET A 164 0.43 10.30 -17.32
CA MET A 164 -0.12 11.65 -17.42
C MET A 164 1.00 12.65 -17.74
N PRO A 165 0.71 13.70 -18.51
CA PRO A 165 1.69 14.74 -18.81
C PRO A 165 2.24 15.40 -17.54
N SER A 166 3.45 15.91 -17.62
CA SER A 166 4.11 16.73 -16.59
C SER A 166 4.31 16.04 -15.23
N LEU A 167 4.38 14.71 -15.20
CA LEU A 167 4.56 13.89 -13.99
C LEU A 167 5.66 12.83 -14.17
N SER A 168 6.78 13.19 -14.83
CA SER A 168 7.84 12.23 -15.18
C SER A 168 8.33 11.41 -13.96
N ALA A 169 8.71 12.06 -12.87
CA ALA A 169 9.18 11.37 -11.66
C ALA A 169 8.13 10.43 -11.06
N TYR A 170 6.89 10.89 -10.93
CA TYR A 170 5.82 10.09 -10.36
C TYR A 170 5.42 8.90 -11.25
N ASN A 171 5.23 9.14 -12.56
CA ASN A 171 4.95 8.06 -13.50
C ASN A 171 6.04 6.99 -13.45
N THR A 172 7.32 7.41 -13.50
CA THR A 172 8.48 6.50 -13.41
C THR A 172 8.44 5.70 -12.12
N SER A 173 8.21 6.36 -10.98
CA SER A 173 8.19 5.68 -9.68
C SER A 173 7.09 4.61 -9.61
N LYS A 174 5.90 4.90 -10.13
CA LYS A 174 4.77 3.95 -10.05
C LYS A 174 4.90 2.79 -11.05
N HIS A 175 5.56 2.98 -12.20
CA HIS A 175 5.97 1.88 -13.07
C HIS A 175 7.04 0.99 -12.42
N ALA A 176 8.01 1.58 -11.69
CA ALA A 176 9.04 0.83 -10.98
C ALA A 176 8.44 -0.06 -9.88
N VAL A 177 7.44 0.42 -9.12
CA VAL A 177 6.71 -0.39 -8.11
C VAL A 177 6.05 -1.62 -8.76
N LEU A 178 5.48 -1.50 -9.96
CA LEU A 178 4.92 -2.66 -10.68
C LEU A 178 5.99 -3.64 -11.14
N GLY A 179 7.17 -3.14 -11.51
CA GLY A 179 8.32 -3.98 -11.82
C GLY A 179 8.75 -4.82 -10.61
N LEU A 180 8.93 -4.17 -9.45
CA LEU A 180 9.27 -4.81 -8.19
C LEU A 180 8.21 -5.86 -7.80
N THR A 181 6.94 -5.48 -7.78
CA THR A 181 5.80 -6.36 -7.46
C THR A 181 5.82 -7.65 -8.28
N ARG A 182 6.06 -7.57 -9.60
CA ARG A 182 6.07 -8.74 -10.48
C ARG A 182 7.29 -9.63 -10.25
N THR A 183 8.45 -9.03 -10.00
CA THR A 183 9.68 -9.76 -9.70
C THR A 183 9.50 -10.57 -8.41
N ASP A 184 9.09 -9.92 -7.32
CA ASP A 184 8.94 -10.58 -6.03
C ASP A 184 7.79 -11.60 -6.03
N ALA A 185 6.73 -11.35 -6.79
CA ALA A 185 5.67 -12.33 -6.99
C ALA A 185 6.19 -13.65 -7.59
N VAL A 186 7.15 -13.60 -8.51
CA VAL A 186 7.77 -14.79 -9.12
C VAL A 186 8.75 -15.45 -8.16
N ASP A 187 9.64 -14.65 -7.56
CA ASP A 187 10.76 -15.16 -6.75
C ASP A 187 10.29 -15.81 -5.44
N TYR A 188 9.19 -15.34 -4.86
CA TYR A 188 8.71 -15.78 -3.56
C TYR A 188 7.47 -16.69 -3.61
N ALA A 189 6.89 -16.95 -4.79
CA ALA A 189 5.70 -17.79 -4.94
C ALA A 189 5.88 -19.19 -4.33
N GLN A 190 6.99 -19.87 -4.61
CA GLN A 190 7.30 -21.19 -4.06
C GLN A 190 7.60 -21.17 -2.55
N ARG A 191 7.83 -20.01 -1.98
CA ARG A 191 7.99 -19.80 -0.54
C ARG A 191 6.67 -19.53 0.17
N GLY A 192 5.54 -19.56 -0.56
CA GLY A 192 4.22 -19.29 -0.02
C GLY A 192 4.00 -17.81 0.32
N ILE A 193 4.57 -16.91 -0.45
CA ILE A 193 4.36 -15.47 -0.30
C ILE A 193 3.79 -14.93 -1.62
N ARG A 194 2.72 -14.15 -1.52
CA ARG A 194 2.11 -13.46 -2.66
C ARG A 194 2.46 -11.98 -2.61
N VAL A 195 2.75 -11.41 -3.78
CA VAL A 195 3.01 -9.98 -3.93
C VAL A 195 2.14 -9.44 -5.05
N ASN A 196 1.28 -8.47 -4.76
CA ASN A 196 0.36 -7.87 -5.70
C ASN A 196 0.42 -6.34 -5.61
N ALA A 197 -0.15 -5.65 -6.57
CA ALA A 197 -0.30 -4.20 -6.52
C ALA A 197 -1.76 -3.79 -6.76
N VAL A 198 -2.19 -2.75 -6.04
CA VAL A 198 -3.36 -1.96 -6.41
C VAL A 198 -2.91 -0.73 -7.19
N CYS A 199 -3.70 -0.33 -8.17
CA CYS A 199 -3.46 0.84 -9.01
C CYS A 199 -4.62 1.82 -8.88
N PRO A 200 -4.67 2.63 -7.80
CA PRO A 200 -5.73 3.61 -7.63
C PRO A 200 -5.72 4.65 -8.75
N GLY A 201 -6.91 5.07 -9.16
CA GLY A 201 -7.13 6.26 -9.97
C GLY A 201 -7.16 7.53 -9.11
N PHE A 202 -8.12 8.39 -9.35
CA PHE A 202 -8.32 9.59 -8.55
C PHE A 202 -9.13 9.26 -7.29
N VAL A 203 -8.50 9.43 -6.13
CA VAL A 203 -9.07 9.13 -4.81
C VAL A 203 -9.34 10.44 -4.06
N ASP A 204 -10.48 10.56 -3.42
CA ASP A 204 -10.83 11.74 -2.61
C ASP A 204 -10.03 11.78 -1.31
N THR A 205 -8.91 12.46 -1.35
CA THR A 205 -7.96 12.59 -0.25
C THR A 205 -7.55 14.04 -0.07
N PRO A 206 -7.08 14.45 1.12
CA PRO A 206 -6.50 15.78 1.34
C PRO A 206 -5.31 16.11 0.42
N LEU A 207 -4.63 15.09 -0.11
CA LEU A 207 -3.57 15.27 -1.10
C LEU A 207 -4.10 15.89 -2.40
N LEU A 208 -5.37 15.66 -2.72
CA LEU A 208 -6.07 16.23 -3.86
C LEU A 208 -6.75 17.53 -3.42
N LEU A 209 -6.00 18.64 -3.40
CA LEU A 209 -6.51 19.97 -3.03
C LEU A 209 -7.75 20.37 -3.83
N GLU A 210 -8.64 21.17 -3.26
CA GLU A 210 -9.86 21.66 -3.94
C GLU A 210 -9.56 22.40 -5.25
N SER A 211 -8.44 23.14 -5.32
CA SER A 211 -7.96 23.76 -6.55
C SER A 211 -7.63 22.71 -7.63
N THR A 212 -7.02 21.60 -7.21
CA THR A 212 -6.69 20.46 -8.09
C THR A 212 -7.95 19.72 -8.51
N LYS A 213 -8.93 19.53 -7.61
CA LYS A 213 -10.23 18.92 -7.94
C LYS A 213 -10.94 19.71 -9.04
N ARG A 214 -10.96 21.06 -8.95
CA ARG A 214 -11.52 21.92 -10.00
C ARG A 214 -10.78 21.80 -11.32
N ALA A 215 -9.44 21.80 -11.28
CA ALA A 215 -8.62 21.64 -12.48
C ALA A 215 -8.80 20.25 -13.13
N LEU A 216 -9.08 19.23 -12.32
CA LEU A 216 -9.32 17.86 -12.77
C LEU A 216 -10.79 17.57 -13.10
N ALA A 217 -11.72 18.51 -12.98
CA ALA A 217 -13.15 18.28 -13.21
C ALA A 217 -13.42 17.63 -14.58
N CYS A 218 -12.77 18.13 -15.64
CA CYS A 218 -12.86 17.52 -16.97
C CYS A 218 -12.30 16.09 -17.03
N THR A 219 -11.24 15.81 -16.26
CA THR A 219 -10.65 14.47 -16.18
C THR A 219 -11.54 13.52 -15.38
N ILE A 220 -12.11 14.00 -14.28
CA ILE A 220 -13.06 13.22 -13.45
C ILE A 220 -14.31 12.88 -14.28
N ALA A 221 -14.82 13.83 -15.07
CA ALA A 221 -15.95 13.59 -15.98
C ALA A 221 -15.66 12.54 -17.08
N ARG A 222 -14.39 12.24 -17.36
CA ARG A 222 -13.97 11.17 -18.29
C ARG A 222 -13.83 9.81 -17.62
N ILE A 223 -13.87 9.74 -16.28
CA ILE A 223 -13.95 8.46 -15.58
C ILE A 223 -15.34 7.87 -15.87
N PRO A 224 -15.48 6.63 -16.35
CA PRO A 224 -16.80 6.05 -16.63
C PRO A 224 -17.78 6.12 -15.46
N GLN A 225 -17.31 5.96 -14.22
CA GLN A 225 -18.15 6.13 -13.03
C GLN A 225 -18.37 7.59 -12.61
N ALA A 226 -17.75 8.56 -13.30
CA ALA A 226 -17.90 10.01 -13.13
C ALA A 226 -17.73 10.52 -11.68
N ARG A 227 -16.91 9.86 -10.88
CA ARG A 227 -16.61 10.27 -9.50
C ARG A 227 -15.19 9.89 -9.08
N LEU A 228 -14.74 10.47 -7.99
CA LEU A 228 -13.56 10.01 -7.27
C LEU A 228 -13.85 8.69 -6.53
N ALA A 229 -12.85 7.86 -6.38
CA ALA A 229 -12.92 6.74 -5.45
C ALA A 229 -12.83 7.26 -4.01
N SER A 230 -13.44 6.55 -3.06
CA SER A 230 -13.17 6.76 -1.64
C SER A 230 -11.88 6.03 -1.23
N PRO A 231 -11.19 6.46 -0.16
CA PRO A 231 -10.09 5.71 0.43
C PRO A 231 -10.49 4.27 0.81
N ASP A 232 -11.74 4.06 1.25
CA ASP A 232 -12.24 2.74 1.61
C ASP A 232 -12.33 1.77 0.44
N GLU A 233 -12.67 2.24 -0.78
CA GLU A 233 -12.71 1.38 -1.98
C GLU A 233 -11.32 0.84 -2.34
N VAL A 234 -10.28 1.64 -2.11
CA VAL A 234 -8.88 1.19 -2.27
C VAL A 234 -8.51 0.22 -1.15
N ALA A 235 -8.87 0.55 0.09
CA ALA A 235 -8.59 -0.28 1.27
C ALA A 235 -9.26 -1.66 1.19
N ASP A 236 -10.51 -1.75 0.75
CA ASP A 236 -11.22 -3.01 0.56
C ASP A 236 -10.54 -3.90 -0.48
N THR A 237 -10.02 -3.29 -1.55
CA THR A 237 -9.26 -4.01 -2.58
C THR A 237 -7.93 -4.54 -2.02
N ILE A 238 -7.23 -3.75 -1.20
CA ILE A 238 -6.01 -4.20 -0.50
C ILE A 238 -6.34 -5.36 0.44
N CYS A 239 -7.39 -5.26 1.25
CA CYS A 239 -7.83 -6.33 2.14
C CYS A 239 -8.20 -7.60 1.37
N PHE A 240 -8.89 -7.48 0.23
CA PHE A 240 -9.21 -8.60 -0.64
C PHE A 240 -7.95 -9.31 -1.15
N LEU A 241 -6.98 -8.56 -1.70
CA LEU A 241 -5.74 -9.13 -2.20
C LEU A 241 -4.88 -9.74 -1.09
N SER A 242 -4.97 -9.21 0.13
CA SER A 242 -4.28 -9.77 1.30
C SER A 242 -4.88 -11.11 1.74
N GLY A 243 -6.18 -11.33 1.51
CA GLY A 243 -6.91 -12.46 2.07
C GLY A 243 -6.82 -13.76 1.28
N GLY A 244 -7.24 -14.85 1.92
CA GLY A 244 -7.22 -16.19 1.35
C GLY A 244 -8.16 -16.40 0.15
N THR A 245 -9.14 -15.53 -0.06
CA THR A 245 -9.98 -15.54 -1.27
C THR A 245 -9.19 -15.15 -2.53
N ALA A 246 -8.05 -14.48 -2.34
CA ALA A 246 -7.09 -14.14 -3.40
C ALA A 246 -5.88 -15.10 -3.44
N SER A 247 -5.97 -16.29 -2.85
CA SER A 247 -4.84 -17.22 -2.67
C SER A 247 -4.17 -17.69 -3.97
N HIS A 248 -4.79 -17.47 -5.13
CA HIS A 248 -4.20 -17.76 -6.44
C HIS A 248 -3.99 -16.51 -7.29
N ILE A 249 -4.08 -15.32 -6.68
CA ILE A 249 -3.78 -14.04 -7.33
C ILE A 249 -2.37 -13.61 -6.89
N ASN A 250 -1.44 -13.55 -7.85
CA ASN A 250 -0.04 -13.20 -7.59
C ASN A 250 0.54 -12.42 -8.78
N GLY A 251 1.25 -11.33 -8.51
CA GLY A 251 1.85 -10.46 -9.51
C GLY A 251 0.87 -9.54 -10.25
N VAL A 252 -0.39 -9.43 -9.81
CA VAL A 252 -1.39 -8.58 -10.46
C VAL A 252 -1.13 -7.10 -10.18
N ALA A 253 -1.42 -6.27 -11.17
CA ALA A 253 -1.58 -4.82 -11.03
C ALA A 253 -3.07 -4.49 -11.21
N LEU A 254 -3.81 -4.39 -10.10
CA LEU A 254 -5.26 -4.29 -10.11
C LEU A 254 -5.73 -2.82 -10.08
N PRO A 255 -6.34 -2.28 -11.17
CA PRO A 255 -6.89 -0.94 -11.17
C PRO A 255 -8.07 -0.80 -10.20
N VAL A 256 -8.11 0.33 -9.48
CA VAL A 256 -9.24 0.78 -8.64
C VAL A 256 -9.55 2.21 -9.06
N ASP A 257 -10.17 2.38 -10.21
CA ASP A 257 -10.15 3.65 -10.94
C ASP A 257 -11.47 4.04 -11.64
N GLY A 258 -12.55 3.32 -11.38
CA GLY A 258 -13.85 3.57 -12.00
C GLY A 258 -13.88 3.41 -13.53
N GLY A 259 -12.91 2.68 -14.09
CA GLY A 259 -12.78 2.42 -15.53
C GLY A 259 -11.88 3.43 -16.27
N PHE A 260 -11.16 4.30 -15.55
CA PHE A 260 -10.32 5.34 -16.15
C PHE A 260 -9.22 4.81 -17.08
N THR A 261 -8.67 3.62 -16.80
CA THR A 261 -7.57 3.05 -17.61
C THR A 261 -8.03 2.29 -18.86
N VAL A 262 -9.32 2.04 -19.02
CA VAL A 262 -9.87 1.29 -20.17
C VAL A 262 -10.59 2.20 -21.19
N THR A 263 -10.46 3.53 -21.03
CA THR A 263 -11.00 4.56 -21.93
C THR A 263 -9.92 5.30 -22.68
#